data_226296b32ff4cf9381820c3ce78d8712
#
_entry.id   226296b32ff4cf9381820c3ce78d8712
#
_cell.length_a   1.000
_cell.length_b   1.000
_cell.length_c   1.000
_cell.angle_alpha   90.00
_cell.angle_beta   90.00
_cell.angle_gamma   90.00
#
_symmetry.space_group_name_H-M   'P 1'
#
loop_
_entity.id
_entity.type
_entity.pdbx_description
1 polymer ?
#
loop_
_entity_poly.entity_id
_entity_poly.type
_entity_poly.pdbx_seq_one_letter_code
_entity_poly.pdbx_strand_id
1 'polypeptide(L)'
;MSRLEPLLKDLDAAFAEFEESISGLTHQQMLERWFGEWCTYDICSHIIGWHHEMDDALERISRGERPVPEGVNYDDADAQNAKFIETWVQSSGAAVLEELPRSKVLFVEAAKQVPDERFEEGKTAYRILIGTGTEHYREHAAAIREWREKKGS
;
A
#
# COMPACT_ATOMS: atom_id res chain seq x y z
N MET A 1 11.55 -0.91 25.02
CA MET A 1 11.74 -1.34 23.62
C MET A 1 10.45 -1.12 22.84
N SER A 2 10.56 -0.54 21.67
CA SER A 2 9.42 -0.29 20.82
C SER A 2 9.02 -1.55 20.04
N ARG A 3 7.73 -1.83 19.96
CA ARG A 3 7.20 -2.86 19.09
C ARG A 3 7.13 -2.36 17.65
N LEU A 4 6.88 -1.06 17.49
CA LEU A 4 6.68 -0.44 16.19
C LEU A 4 7.97 -0.28 15.38
N GLU A 5 9.08 0.12 16.02
CA GLU A 5 10.33 0.40 15.30
C GLU A 5 10.79 -0.72 14.37
N PRO A 6 10.92 -2.00 14.83
CA PRO A 6 11.34 -3.06 13.92
C PRO A 6 10.32 -3.33 12.82
N LEU A 7 9.02 -3.11 13.08
CA LEU A 7 7.99 -3.26 12.07
C LEU A 7 8.10 -2.19 10.99
N LEU A 8 8.41 -0.95 11.38
CA LEU A 8 8.62 0.14 10.41
C LEU A 8 9.88 -0.06 9.59
N LYS A 9 10.94 -0.58 10.22
CA LYS A 9 12.18 -0.89 9.50
C LYS A 9 11.94 -1.93 8.42
N ASP A 10 11.18 -2.97 8.73
CA ASP A 10 10.82 -4.01 7.77
C ASP A 10 9.88 -3.47 6.69
N LEU A 11 8.96 -2.60 7.06
CA LEU A 11 8.07 -1.94 6.11
C LEU A 11 8.86 -1.09 5.12
N ASP A 12 9.84 -0.32 5.59
CA ASP A 12 10.69 0.50 4.73
C ASP A 12 11.49 -0.37 3.75
N ALA A 13 12.02 -1.51 4.23
CA ALA A 13 12.74 -2.45 3.38
C ALA A 13 11.82 -3.04 2.31
N ALA A 14 10.60 -3.41 2.68
CA ALA A 14 9.62 -3.96 1.75
C ALA A 14 9.20 -2.92 0.70
N PHE A 15 9.02 -1.67 1.11
CA PHE A 15 8.68 -0.60 0.19
C PHE A 15 9.81 -0.33 -0.80
N ALA A 16 11.06 -0.36 -0.34
CA ALA A 16 12.22 -0.22 -1.21
C ALA A 16 12.28 -1.35 -2.23
N GLU A 17 11.96 -2.59 -1.83
CA GLU A 17 11.87 -3.72 -2.76
C GLU A 17 10.81 -3.48 -3.82
N PHE A 18 9.65 -2.91 -3.43
CA PHE A 18 8.59 -2.59 -4.39
C PHE A 18 9.05 -1.50 -5.36
N GLU A 19 9.64 -0.43 -4.86
CA GLU A 19 10.13 0.66 -5.72
C GLU A 19 11.19 0.16 -6.69
N GLU A 20 12.09 -0.71 -6.23
CA GLU A 20 13.09 -1.32 -7.10
C GLU A 20 12.45 -2.18 -8.19
N SER A 21 11.38 -2.91 -7.85
CA SER A 21 10.69 -3.78 -8.80
C SER A 21 10.12 -3.02 -10.00
N ILE A 22 9.70 -1.77 -9.82
CA ILE A 22 9.16 -0.94 -10.90
C ILE A 22 10.20 -0.01 -11.53
N SER A 23 11.40 0.05 -10.97
CA SER A 23 12.48 0.92 -11.45
C SER A 23 12.86 0.60 -12.89
N GLY A 24 12.99 1.62 -13.71
CA GLY A 24 13.39 1.47 -15.10
C GLY A 24 12.29 1.06 -16.08
N LEU A 25 11.09 0.82 -15.61
CA LEU A 25 9.96 0.56 -16.50
C LEU A 25 9.58 1.83 -17.23
N THR A 26 9.39 1.72 -18.55
CA THR A 26 8.93 2.85 -19.35
C THR A 26 7.46 3.12 -19.09
N HIS A 27 6.99 4.30 -19.50
CA HIS A 27 5.57 4.64 -19.40
C HIS A 27 4.69 3.59 -20.08
N GLN A 28 5.09 3.13 -21.27
CA GLN A 28 4.34 2.11 -21.99
C GLN A 28 4.32 0.78 -21.26
N GLN A 29 5.44 0.38 -20.67
CA GLN A 29 5.50 -0.84 -19.87
C GLN A 29 4.61 -0.72 -18.61
N MET A 30 4.57 0.45 -18.00
CA MET A 30 3.69 0.71 -16.85
C MET A 30 2.21 0.61 -17.20
N LEU A 31 1.86 0.86 -18.47
CA LEU A 31 0.47 0.77 -18.96
C LEU A 31 0.08 -0.62 -19.45
N GLU A 32 1.05 -1.51 -19.62
CA GLU A 32 0.81 -2.86 -20.13
C GLU A 32 -0.03 -3.66 -19.11
N ARG A 33 -1.12 -4.26 -19.57
CA ARG A 33 -1.99 -5.06 -18.72
C ARG A 33 -1.44 -6.49 -18.62
N TRP A 34 -1.00 -6.85 -17.43
CA TRP A 34 -0.36 -8.15 -17.22
C TRP A 34 -0.80 -8.84 -15.92
N PHE A 35 -1.33 -8.07 -14.99
CA PHE A 35 -1.79 -8.59 -13.69
C PHE A 35 -3.31 -8.70 -13.73
N GLY A 36 -3.81 -9.77 -14.34
CA GLY A 36 -5.22 -9.85 -14.70
C GLY A 36 -5.53 -8.73 -15.68
N GLU A 37 -6.46 -7.87 -15.34
CA GLU A 37 -6.83 -6.70 -16.16
C GLU A 37 -6.04 -5.46 -15.78
N TRP A 38 -5.14 -5.56 -14.79
CA TRP A 38 -4.41 -4.42 -14.24
C TRP A 38 -3.05 -4.22 -14.89
N CYS A 39 -2.68 -2.95 -15.03
CA CYS A 39 -1.32 -2.54 -15.36
C CYS A 39 -0.58 -2.18 -14.05
N THR A 40 0.72 -1.87 -14.17
CA THR A 40 1.53 -1.54 -13.00
C THR A 40 1.07 -0.22 -12.35
N TYR A 41 0.59 0.76 -13.13
CA TYR A 41 0.00 1.97 -12.54
C TYR A 41 -1.23 1.64 -11.68
N ASP A 42 -2.03 0.67 -12.11
CA ASP A 42 -3.20 0.24 -11.31
C ASP A 42 -2.76 -0.33 -9.97
N ILE A 43 -1.68 -1.12 -9.96
CA ILE A 43 -1.09 -1.66 -8.73
C ILE A 43 -0.67 -0.52 -7.81
N CYS A 44 0.09 0.45 -8.34
CA CYS A 44 0.53 1.60 -7.55
C CYS A 44 -0.66 2.39 -7.00
N SER A 45 -1.66 2.62 -7.81
CA SER A 45 -2.84 3.39 -7.40
C SER A 45 -3.61 2.72 -6.27
N HIS A 46 -3.76 1.38 -6.33
CA HIS A 46 -4.49 0.73 -5.25
C HIS A 46 -3.68 0.68 -3.96
N ILE A 47 -2.35 0.61 -4.04
CA ILE A 47 -1.49 0.75 -2.85
C ILE A 47 -1.69 2.12 -2.23
N ILE A 48 -1.69 3.18 -3.04
CA ILE A 48 -1.93 4.55 -2.58
C ILE A 48 -3.30 4.65 -1.91
N GLY A 49 -4.33 4.11 -2.52
CA GLY A 49 -5.69 4.12 -1.98
C GLY A 49 -5.75 3.46 -0.61
N TRP A 50 -5.14 2.29 -0.46
CA TRP A 50 -5.10 1.61 0.82
C TRP A 50 -4.26 2.34 1.86
N HIS A 51 -3.19 3.05 1.45
CA HIS A 51 -2.45 3.92 2.38
C HIS A 51 -3.39 4.95 3.00
N HIS A 52 -4.18 5.63 2.17
CA HIS A 52 -5.09 6.68 2.66
C HIS A 52 -6.22 6.12 3.52
N GLU A 53 -6.80 4.99 3.12
CA GLU A 53 -7.86 4.35 3.91
C GLU A 53 -7.34 3.89 5.27
N MET A 54 -6.16 3.29 5.30
CA MET A 54 -5.59 2.77 6.53
C MET A 54 -4.91 3.85 7.38
N ASP A 55 -4.46 4.94 6.76
CA ASP A 55 -4.06 6.16 7.47
C ASP A 55 -5.22 6.63 8.36
N ASP A 56 -6.42 6.76 7.78
CA ASP A 56 -7.62 7.14 8.53
C ASP A 56 -7.94 6.12 9.64
N ALA A 57 -7.84 4.82 9.33
CA ALA A 57 -8.09 3.76 10.31
C ALA A 57 -7.12 3.85 11.50
N LEU A 58 -5.83 4.09 11.24
CA LEU A 58 -4.82 4.23 12.28
C LEU A 58 -5.06 5.48 13.13
N GLU A 59 -5.45 6.59 12.50
CA GLU A 59 -5.80 7.81 13.22
C GLU A 59 -6.99 7.56 14.16
N ARG A 60 -8.00 6.83 13.71
CA ARG A 60 -9.15 6.46 14.54
C ARG A 60 -8.72 5.62 15.74
N ILE A 61 -7.86 4.64 15.51
CA ILE A 61 -7.32 3.80 16.59
C ILE A 61 -6.56 4.67 17.60
N SER A 62 -5.79 5.64 17.14
CA SER A 62 -5.02 6.53 18.02
C SER A 62 -5.92 7.36 18.94
N ARG A 63 -7.16 7.62 18.51
CA ARG A 63 -8.15 8.35 19.30
C ARG A 63 -9.07 7.44 20.11
N GLY A 64 -8.84 6.13 20.07
CA GLY A 64 -9.69 5.15 20.76
C GLY A 64 -11.00 4.86 20.06
N GLU A 65 -11.11 5.24 18.79
CA GLU A 65 -12.30 5.03 17.97
C GLU A 65 -12.18 3.72 17.17
N ARG A 66 -13.30 3.28 16.60
CA ARG A 66 -13.31 2.11 15.73
C ARG A 66 -12.48 2.40 14.47
N PRO A 67 -11.63 1.45 14.03
CA PRO A 67 -10.80 1.67 12.84
C PRO A 67 -11.62 1.81 11.55
N VAL A 68 -12.75 1.12 11.47
CA VAL A 68 -13.62 1.17 10.28
C VAL A 68 -14.82 2.07 10.58
N PRO A 69 -15.07 3.12 9.74
CA PRO A 69 -16.24 3.97 9.91
C PRO A 69 -17.53 3.17 9.84
N GLU A 70 -18.58 3.65 10.54
CA GLU A 70 -19.89 3.04 10.49
C GLU A 70 -20.41 3.03 9.05
N GLY A 71 -20.94 1.89 8.62
CA GLY A 71 -21.47 1.72 7.26
C GLY A 71 -20.44 1.37 6.20
N VAL A 72 -19.15 1.36 6.55
CA VAL A 72 -18.09 0.96 5.63
C VAL A 72 -17.74 -0.51 5.86
N ASN A 73 -17.63 -1.25 4.78
CA ASN A 73 -17.29 -2.66 4.83
C ASN A 73 -16.16 -2.95 3.84
N TYR A 74 -15.02 -3.43 4.36
CA TYR A 74 -13.85 -3.77 3.55
C TYR A 74 -13.81 -5.25 3.15
N ASP A 75 -14.88 -6.02 3.41
CA ASP A 75 -14.95 -7.41 2.98
C ASP A 75 -14.93 -7.53 1.46
N ASP A 76 -15.38 -6.49 0.75
CA ASP A 76 -15.30 -6.43 -0.71
C ASP A 76 -14.10 -5.56 -1.11
N ALA A 77 -12.91 -6.13 -1.02
CA ALA A 77 -11.67 -5.45 -1.39
C ALA A 77 -11.63 -5.12 -2.89
N ASP A 78 -12.25 -5.95 -3.73
CA ASP A 78 -12.28 -5.71 -5.17
C ASP A 78 -13.01 -4.41 -5.52
N ALA A 79 -14.13 -4.13 -4.85
CA ALA A 79 -14.88 -2.89 -5.05
C ALA A 79 -14.05 -1.67 -4.61
N GLN A 80 -13.34 -1.77 -3.49
CA GLN A 80 -12.47 -0.69 -3.02
C GLN A 80 -11.31 -0.48 -4.00
N ASN A 81 -10.69 -1.56 -4.46
CA ASN A 81 -9.59 -1.47 -5.42
C ASN A 81 -10.04 -0.80 -6.73
N ALA A 82 -11.23 -1.12 -7.20
CA ALA A 82 -11.79 -0.49 -8.41
C ALA A 82 -11.91 1.01 -8.25
N LYS A 83 -12.37 1.48 -7.09
CA LYS A 83 -12.46 2.92 -6.79
C LYS A 83 -11.09 3.59 -6.80
N PHE A 84 -10.09 2.95 -6.22
CA PHE A 84 -8.73 3.51 -6.16
C PHE A 84 -8.14 3.63 -7.56
N ILE A 85 -8.33 2.61 -8.38
CA ILE A 85 -7.85 2.62 -9.77
C ILE A 85 -8.54 3.71 -10.57
N GLU A 86 -9.86 3.84 -10.44
CA GLU A 86 -10.65 4.86 -11.13
C GLU A 86 -10.14 6.27 -10.81
N THR A 87 -9.69 6.50 -9.58
CA THR A 87 -9.17 7.80 -9.15
C THR A 87 -7.93 8.20 -9.95
N TRP A 88 -7.01 7.28 -10.22
CA TRP A 88 -5.78 7.63 -10.92
C TRP A 88 -6.00 7.82 -12.43
N VAL A 89 -6.97 7.15 -13.02
CA VAL A 89 -7.25 7.28 -14.46
C VAL A 89 -7.50 8.74 -14.86
N GLN A 90 -7.97 9.54 -13.90
CA GLN A 90 -8.22 10.97 -14.11
C GLN A 90 -6.99 11.85 -13.83
N SER A 91 -5.85 11.25 -13.54
CA SER A 91 -4.61 11.96 -13.28
C SER A 91 -3.55 11.53 -14.31
N SER A 92 -2.31 11.45 -13.91
CA SER A 92 -1.23 11.02 -14.80
C SER A 92 -0.37 9.94 -14.12
N GLY A 93 0.35 9.17 -14.91
CA GLY A 93 1.30 8.18 -14.37
C GLY A 93 2.36 8.84 -13.50
N ALA A 94 2.84 10.03 -13.91
CA ALA A 94 3.81 10.79 -13.11
C ALA A 94 3.24 11.16 -11.74
N ALA A 95 1.97 11.58 -11.70
CA ALA A 95 1.29 11.93 -10.44
C ALA A 95 1.14 10.71 -9.52
N VAL A 96 0.84 9.55 -10.08
CA VAL A 96 0.76 8.29 -9.32
C VAL A 96 2.11 7.97 -8.69
N LEU A 97 3.19 8.02 -9.46
CA LEU A 97 4.53 7.70 -8.95
C LEU A 97 5.00 8.71 -7.89
N GLU A 98 4.60 9.95 -7.99
CA GLU A 98 4.91 10.98 -7.00
C GLU A 98 4.12 10.75 -5.71
N GLU A 99 2.84 10.40 -5.81
CA GLU A 99 1.96 10.19 -4.66
C GLU A 99 2.32 8.94 -3.87
N LEU A 100 2.87 7.92 -4.51
CA LEU A 100 3.17 6.64 -3.87
C LEU A 100 4.04 6.80 -2.61
N PRO A 101 5.22 7.44 -2.66
CA PRO A 101 6.01 7.63 -1.43
C PRO A 101 5.37 8.62 -0.46
N ARG A 102 4.62 9.60 -0.95
CA ARG A 102 3.94 10.59 -0.10
C ARG A 102 2.86 9.92 0.75
N SER A 103 2.03 9.08 0.13
CA SER A 103 0.98 8.37 0.85
C SER A 103 1.56 7.39 1.86
N LYS A 104 2.69 6.78 1.55
CA LYS A 104 3.40 5.89 2.49
C LYS A 104 3.86 6.67 3.72
N VAL A 105 4.39 7.89 3.54
CA VAL A 105 4.83 8.73 4.66
C VAL A 105 3.65 9.05 5.59
N LEU A 106 2.50 9.41 5.03
CA LEU A 106 1.30 9.70 5.82
C LEU A 106 0.84 8.47 6.61
N PHE A 107 0.87 7.31 5.98
CA PHE A 107 0.52 6.05 6.60
C PHE A 107 1.45 5.74 7.79
N VAL A 108 2.75 5.92 7.62
CA VAL A 108 3.75 5.72 8.68
C VAL A 108 3.56 6.72 9.82
N GLU A 109 3.33 7.99 9.51
CA GLU A 109 3.11 9.01 10.53
C GLU A 109 1.85 8.71 11.35
N ALA A 110 0.79 8.22 10.72
CA ALA A 110 -0.41 7.79 11.43
C ALA A 110 -0.10 6.60 12.37
N ALA A 111 0.70 5.65 11.92
CA ALA A 111 1.11 4.52 12.75
C ALA A 111 1.88 4.97 13.99
N LYS A 112 2.73 5.99 13.84
CA LYS A 112 3.53 6.52 14.96
C LYS A 112 2.68 7.17 16.06
N GLN A 113 1.45 7.57 15.75
CA GLN A 113 0.53 8.15 16.73
C GLN A 113 -0.25 7.10 17.53
N VAL A 114 -0.21 5.85 17.09
CA VAL A 114 -0.91 4.74 17.76
C VAL A 114 -0.05 4.25 18.94
N PRO A 115 -0.66 3.99 20.14
CA PRO A 115 0.11 3.45 21.25
C PRO A 115 0.85 2.18 20.88
N ASP A 116 2.09 2.07 21.32
CA ASP A 116 3.00 0.97 20.93
C ASP A 116 2.43 -0.42 21.22
N GLU A 117 1.70 -0.58 22.32
CA GLU A 117 1.09 -1.86 22.68
C GLU A 117 0.06 -2.35 21.65
N ARG A 118 -0.47 -1.45 20.81
CA ARG A 118 -1.42 -1.82 19.76
C ARG A 118 -0.75 -2.57 18.61
N PHE A 119 0.59 -2.55 18.57
CA PHE A 119 1.36 -3.27 17.55
C PHE A 119 1.80 -4.65 17.99
N GLU A 120 1.20 -5.19 19.04
CA GLU A 120 1.36 -6.59 19.40
C GLU A 120 0.77 -7.46 18.29
N GLU A 121 1.47 -8.54 17.96
CA GLU A 121 1.06 -9.46 16.90
C GLU A 121 -0.39 -9.93 17.11
N GLY A 122 -1.16 -9.87 16.03
CA GLY A 122 -2.57 -10.26 16.05
C GLY A 122 -3.56 -9.15 16.32
N LYS A 123 -3.10 -7.99 16.82
CA LYS A 123 -3.99 -6.85 17.03
C LYS A 123 -4.26 -6.11 15.72
N THR A 124 -5.33 -5.33 15.69
CA THR A 124 -5.80 -4.66 14.47
C THR A 124 -4.74 -3.74 13.85
N ALA A 125 -4.07 -2.90 14.65
CA ALA A 125 -3.05 -1.99 14.14
C ALA A 125 -1.87 -2.76 13.53
N TYR A 126 -1.45 -3.84 14.17
CA TYR A 126 -0.42 -4.73 13.63
C TYR A 126 -0.84 -5.28 12.25
N ARG A 127 -2.06 -5.81 12.17
CA ARG A 127 -2.56 -6.38 10.90
C ARG A 127 -2.66 -5.35 9.79
N ILE A 128 -3.05 -4.13 10.14
CA ILE A 128 -3.11 -3.03 9.17
C ILE A 128 -1.71 -2.73 8.64
N LEU A 129 -0.74 -2.59 9.52
CA LEU A 129 0.63 -2.25 9.12
C LEU A 129 1.24 -3.35 8.24
N ILE A 130 1.10 -4.60 8.64
CA ILE A 130 1.67 -5.73 7.91
C ILE A 130 0.90 -6.01 6.63
N GLY A 131 -0.43 -6.09 6.69
CA GLY A 131 -1.27 -6.46 5.55
C GLY A 131 -1.35 -5.39 4.47
N THR A 132 -1.47 -4.12 4.86
CA THR A 132 -1.52 -3.01 3.91
C THR A 132 -0.13 -2.64 3.41
N GLY A 133 0.86 -2.76 4.27
CA GLY A 133 2.24 -2.35 3.99
C GLY A 133 3.15 -3.51 3.61
N THR A 134 3.86 -4.03 4.58
CA THR A 134 4.99 -4.95 4.41
C THR A 134 4.71 -6.14 3.48
N GLU A 135 3.66 -6.91 3.77
CA GLU A 135 3.31 -8.07 2.95
C GLU A 135 2.81 -7.67 1.57
N HIS A 136 2.00 -6.61 1.52
CA HIS A 136 1.40 -6.11 0.28
C HIS A 136 2.48 -5.66 -0.71
N TYR A 137 3.45 -4.88 -0.22
CA TYR A 137 4.56 -4.44 -1.05
C TYR A 137 5.36 -5.61 -1.61
N ARG A 138 5.67 -6.59 -0.76
CA ARG A 138 6.47 -7.75 -1.17
C ARG A 138 5.75 -8.65 -2.15
N GLU A 139 4.46 -8.85 -1.97
CA GLU A 139 3.65 -9.65 -2.89
C GLU A 139 3.66 -9.05 -4.29
N HIS A 140 3.42 -7.73 -4.37
CA HIS A 140 3.43 -7.05 -5.66
C HIS A 140 4.82 -6.96 -6.26
N ALA A 141 5.84 -6.72 -5.45
CA ALA A 141 7.22 -6.69 -5.93
C ALA A 141 7.61 -8.03 -6.56
N ALA A 142 7.25 -9.13 -5.91
CA ALA A 142 7.53 -10.48 -6.42
C ALA A 142 6.82 -10.73 -7.74
N ALA A 143 5.54 -10.35 -7.85
CA ALA A 143 4.77 -10.52 -9.07
C ALA A 143 5.34 -9.70 -10.22
N ILE A 144 5.73 -8.45 -9.95
CA ILE A 144 6.32 -7.57 -10.96
C ILE A 144 7.66 -8.14 -11.45
N ARG A 145 8.50 -8.60 -10.54
CA ARG A 145 9.79 -9.20 -10.91
C ARG A 145 9.61 -10.44 -11.78
N GLU A 146 8.67 -11.30 -11.43
CA GLU A 146 8.36 -12.49 -12.22
C GLU A 146 7.89 -12.12 -13.63
N TRP A 147 7.01 -11.13 -13.72
CA TRP A 147 6.55 -10.64 -15.02
C TRP A 147 7.70 -10.08 -15.85
N ARG A 148 8.57 -9.28 -15.24
CA ARG A 148 9.72 -8.70 -15.94
C ARG A 148 10.70 -9.77 -16.44
N GLU A 149 10.94 -10.80 -15.64
CA GLU A 149 11.79 -11.92 -16.04
C GLU A 149 11.23 -12.63 -17.28
N LYS A 150 9.92 -12.87 -17.30
CA LYS A 150 9.27 -13.53 -18.44
C LYS A 150 9.33 -12.68 -19.70
N LYS A 151 9.35 -11.37 -19.56
CA LYS A 151 9.45 -10.44 -20.68
C LYS A 151 10.90 -10.20 -21.11
N GLY A 152 11.86 -10.51 -20.29
CA GLY A 152 13.27 -10.18 -20.53
C GLY A 152 13.59 -8.72 -20.31
N SER A 153 12.82 -8.03 -19.47
CA SER A 153 13.03 -6.59 -19.20
C SER A 153 13.54 -6.27 -17.81
#